data_1dca7e2ffc3429e11fecec5119d947f2
#
_entry.id   1dca7e2ffc3429e11fecec5119d947f2
#
_cell.length_a   1.000
_cell.length_b   1.000
_cell.length_c   1.000
_cell.angle_alpha   90.00
_cell.angle_beta   90.00
_cell.angle_gamma   90.00
#
_symmetry.space_group_name_H-M   'P 1'
#
loop_
_entity.id
_entity.type
_entity.pdbx_description
1 polymer ?
#
loop_
_entity_poly.entity_id
_entity_poly.type
_entity_poly.pdbx_seq_one_letter_code
_entity_poly.pdbx_strand_id
1 'polypeptide(L)'
;MVEITNFQIRFLDVDYLRMHFFLFCVIMRCTNVTEGILIYMGKTGLIVEGGGMKCAYSAGILDKFLDDSIAFDYCIGVSAGAANTLSYLAGQRGRNLRFYTVHLDDPRYLSVRSLLRTGNLFGLQYIYGTLTNSDGADPIDYDAIMKNPAEFYMPATDALTGKASYFSKFDIVRDDYRTIMATCALPAFCRPVNVNGHF
;
A
#
# COMPACT_ATOMS: atom_id res chain seq x y z
N MET A 1 -9.37 20.61 -8.17
CA MET A 1 -10.39 19.58 -8.48
C MET A 1 -10.19 19.25 -9.96
N VAL A 2 -9.55 18.12 -10.28
CA VAL A 2 -9.33 17.69 -11.66
C VAL A 2 -10.55 16.86 -12.03
N GLU A 3 -11.39 17.38 -12.92
CA GLU A 3 -12.47 16.58 -13.52
C GLU A 3 -11.86 15.53 -14.43
N ILE A 4 -12.06 14.28 -14.06
CA ILE A 4 -11.63 13.13 -14.86
C ILE A 4 -12.85 12.68 -15.68
N THR A 5 -12.97 13.21 -16.87
CA THR A 5 -14.01 12.84 -17.83
C THR A 5 -13.43 11.88 -18.86
N ASN A 6 -13.54 10.63 -18.68
CA ASN A 6 -13.32 9.45 -19.54
C ASN A 6 -12.32 8.45 -18.94
N PHE A 7 -12.85 7.55 -18.11
CA PHE A 7 -12.13 6.37 -17.63
C PHE A 7 -12.51 5.16 -18.49
N GLN A 8 -11.52 4.50 -19.08
CA GLN A 8 -11.67 3.09 -19.46
C GLN A 8 -11.00 2.22 -18.41
N ILE A 9 -11.80 1.50 -17.65
CA ILE A 9 -11.32 0.45 -16.74
C ILE A 9 -11.11 -0.80 -17.59
N ARG A 10 -9.86 -1.21 -17.82
CA ARG A 10 -9.56 -2.55 -18.30
C ARG A 10 -9.24 -3.43 -17.11
N PHE A 11 -10.11 -4.37 -16.82
CA PHE A 11 -9.75 -5.50 -15.98
C PHE A 11 -8.75 -6.35 -16.78
N LEU A 12 -7.65 -6.75 -16.15
CA LEU A 12 -6.87 -7.86 -16.68
C LEU A 12 -7.80 -9.07 -16.63
N ASP A 13 -8.25 -9.47 -17.82
CA ASP A 13 -9.03 -10.68 -18.00
C ASP A 13 -8.09 -11.86 -17.70
N VAL A 14 -8.10 -12.27 -16.44
CA VAL A 14 -7.42 -13.48 -16.02
C VAL A 14 -8.45 -14.58 -16.10
N ASP A 15 -8.67 -15.10 -17.31
CA ASP A 15 -9.57 -16.23 -17.60
C ASP A 15 -9.21 -17.52 -16.86
N TYR A 16 -8.36 -17.46 -15.84
CA TYR A 16 -7.82 -18.66 -15.19
C TYR A 16 -8.11 -18.81 -13.69
N LEU A 17 -8.92 -17.97 -13.07
CA LEU A 17 -9.25 -18.19 -11.65
C LEU A 17 -10.69 -17.82 -11.31
N ARG A 18 -11.61 -18.73 -11.66
CA ARG A 18 -12.89 -18.89 -10.95
C ARG A 18 -12.62 -19.38 -9.53
N MET A 19 -12.04 -18.54 -8.69
CA MET A 19 -12.09 -18.70 -7.25
C MET A 19 -12.49 -17.36 -6.63
N HIS A 20 -13.55 -17.40 -5.84
CA HIS A 20 -14.17 -16.31 -5.10
C HIS A 20 -13.21 -15.68 -4.08
N PHE A 21 -12.23 -14.92 -4.53
CA PHE A 21 -11.40 -14.09 -3.66
C PHE A 21 -11.17 -12.75 -4.36
N PHE A 22 -11.75 -11.70 -3.77
CA PHE A 22 -11.56 -10.33 -4.22
C PHE A 22 -10.11 -9.92 -4.03
N LEU A 23 -9.38 -9.86 -5.10
CA LEU A 23 -8.12 -9.15 -5.20
C LEU A 23 -8.25 -8.19 -6.37
N PHE A 24 -8.44 -6.91 -6.09
CA PHE A 24 -8.46 -5.91 -7.13
C PHE A 24 -7.08 -5.26 -7.23
N CYS A 25 -6.31 -5.66 -8.26
CA CYS A 25 -5.29 -4.82 -8.86
C CYS A 25 -5.94 -4.19 -10.09
N VAL A 26 -6.32 -2.92 -10.02
CA VAL A 26 -6.93 -2.21 -11.14
C VAL A 26 -5.87 -1.36 -11.80
N ILE A 27 -5.56 -1.65 -13.08
CA ILE A 27 -4.72 -0.80 -13.90
C ILE A 27 -5.66 0.16 -14.65
N MET A 28 -5.52 1.45 -14.40
CA MET A 28 -6.29 2.50 -15.05
C MET A 28 -5.42 3.21 -16.08
N ARG A 29 -5.92 3.36 -17.29
CA ARG A 29 -5.32 4.22 -18.30
C ARG A 29 -6.18 5.46 -18.50
N CYS A 30 -5.60 6.64 -18.32
CA CYS A 30 -6.23 7.91 -18.67
C CYS A 30 -5.79 8.32 -20.09
N THR A 31 -6.75 8.60 -20.95
CA THR A 31 -6.48 9.17 -22.28
C THR A 31 -6.96 10.62 -22.31
N ASN A 32 -6.08 11.57 -22.61
CA ASN A 32 -6.48 12.93 -22.93
C ASN A 32 -6.68 13.04 -24.45
N VAL A 33 -7.87 13.42 -24.87
CA VAL A 33 -8.18 13.75 -26.26
C VAL A 33 -8.09 15.27 -26.39
N THR A 34 -7.03 15.77 -27.01
CA THR A 34 -6.99 17.13 -27.55
C THR A 34 -7.13 17.07 -29.06
N GLU A 35 -7.89 18.02 -29.62
CA GLU A 35 -8.28 18.04 -31.03
C GLU A 35 -7.10 17.84 -32.00
N GLY A 36 -7.20 16.79 -32.80
CA GLY A 36 -6.50 16.64 -34.07
C GLY A 36 -5.21 15.81 -34.12
N ILE A 37 -4.58 15.44 -32.98
CA ILE A 37 -3.42 14.51 -32.96
C ILE A 37 -3.61 13.58 -31.77
N LEU A 38 -3.78 12.27 -32.06
CA LEU A 38 -3.86 11.23 -31.04
C LEU A 38 -2.44 10.98 -30.47
N ILE A 39 -1.97 11.87 -29.60
CA ILE A 39 -0.80 11.57 -28.77
C ILE A 39 -1.33 10.79 -27.58
N TYR A 40 -1.15 9.48 -27.59
CA TYR A 40 -1.41 8.59 -26.46
C TYR A 40 -0.42 8.89 -25.33
N MET A 41 -0.63 9.95 -24.59
CA MET A 41 0.02 10.21 -23.32
C MET A 41 -0.88 9.64 -22.21
N GLY A 42 -1.17 8.35 -22.28
CA GLY A 42 -1.99 7.69 -21.26
C GLY A 42 -1.20 7.46 -19.99
N LYS A 43 -1.61 8.10 -18.88
CA LYS A 43 -1.09 7.77 -17.55
C LYS A 43 -1.68 6.43 -17.08
N THR A 44 -0.84 5.64 -16.40
CA THR A 44 -1.23 4.34 -15.84
C THR A 44 -1.33 4.42 -14.32
N GLY A 45 -2.37 3.82 -13.75
CA GLY A 45 -2.58 3.76 -12.31
C GLY A 45 -2.61 2.33 -11.80
N LEU A 46 -2.07 2.12 -10.60
CA LEU A 46 -2.10 0.87 -9.85
C LEU A 46 -2.88 1.09 -8.56
N ILE A 47 -3.90 0.27 -8.32
CA ILE A 47 -4.61 0.23 -7.04
C ILE A 47 -4.36 -1.12 -6.39
N VAL A 48 -3.82 -1.11 -5.16
CA VAL A 48 -3.55 -2.31 -4.36
C VAL A 48 -4.46 -2.29 -3.14
N GLU A 49 -5.43 -3.18 -3.14
CA GLU A 49 -6.40 -3.30 -2.06
C GLU A 49 -5.76 -3.82 -0.77
N GLY A 50 -6.37 -3.49 0.37
CA GLY A 50 -6.06 -4.08 1.66
C GLY A 50 -6.60 -5.51 1.79
N GLY A 51 -6.17 -6.22 2.82
CA GLY A 51 -6.62 -7.60 3.06
C GLY A 51 -5.79 -8.36 4.07
N GLY A 52 -4.93 -7.67 4.83
CA GLY A 52 -4.04 -8.30 5.80
C GLY A 52 -3.19 -9.37 5.15
N MET A 53 -3.21 -10.60 5.68
CA MET A 53 -2.40 -11.73 5.17
C MET A 53 -2.73 -12.15 3.73
N LYS A 54 -3.93 -11.85 3.22
CA LYS A 54 -4.29 -12.15 1.82
C LYS A 54 -3.44 -11.34 0.82
N CYS A 55 -2.89 -10.20 1.25
CA CYS A 55 -2.01 -9.38 0.43
C CYS A 55 -0.65 -10.02 0.13
N ALA A 56 -0.35 -11.21 0.65
CA ALA A 56 0.75 -12.04 0.18
C ALA A 56 0.66 -12.34 -1.33
N TYR A 57 -0.57 -12.42 -1.86
CA TYR A 57 -0.78 -12.59 -3.30
C TYR A 57 -0.38 -11.32 -4.08
N SER A 58 -0.81 -10.14 -3.64
CA SER A 58 -0.38 -8.88 -4.27
C SER A 58 1.12 -8.65 -4.16
N ALA A 59 1.76 -9.14 -3.09
CA ALA A 59 3.22 -9.12 -2.97
C ALA A 59 3.91 -9.84 -4.13
N GLY A 60 3.42 -11.05 -4.48
CA GLY A 60 3.94 -11.81 -5.61
C GLY A 60 3.72 -11.12 -6.98
N ILE A 61 2.54 -10.47 -7.15
CA ILE A 61 2.27 -9.70 -8.38
C ILE A 61 3.21 -8.50 -8.49
N LEU A 62 3.41 -7.76 -7.41
CA LEU A 62 4.29 -6.59 -7.38
C LEU A 62 5.75 -6.98 -7.62
N ASP A 63 6.21 -8.11 -7.08
CA ASP A 63 7.53 -8.67 -7.38
C ASP A 63 7.66 -9.01 -8.87
N LYS A 64 6.60 -9.58 -9.48
CA LYS A 64 6.59 -9.85 -10.92
C LYS A 64 6.62 -8.54 -11.74
N PHE A 65 5.95 -7.49 -11.29
CA PHE A 65 6.04 -6.18 -11.95
C PHE A 65 7.45 -5.60 -11.89
N LEU A 66 8.17 -5.80 -10.78
CA LEU A 66 9.59 -5.43 -10.69
C LEU A 66 10.44 -6.24 -11.68
N ASP A 67 10.24 -7.57 -11.75
CA ASP A 67 10.95 -8.45 -12.68
C ASP A 67 10.74 -8.04 -14.15
N ASP A 68 9.53 -7.61 -14.50
CA ASP A 68 9.16 -7.19 -15.86
C ASP A 68 9.41 -5.69 -16.11
N SER A 69 9.97 -4.96 -15.14
CA SER A 69 10.19 -3.51 -15.21
C SER A 69 8.91 -2.72 -15.54
N ILE A 70 7.76 -3.19 -15.06
CA ILE A 70 6.48 -2.50 -15.21
C ILE A 70 6.43 -1.38 -14.17
N ALA A 71 6.16 -0.16 -14.61
CA ALA A 71 6.03 1.02 -13.77
C ALA A 71 4.68 1.71 -13.98
N PHE A 72 4.23 2.46 -12.96
CA PHE A 72 2.97 3.19 -12.97
C PHE A 72 3.21 4.66 -12.63
N ASP A 73 2.36 5.53 -13.19
CA ASP A 73 2.41 6.97 -12.90
C ASP A 73 1.74 7.29 -11.55
N TYR A 74 0.70 6.53 -11.21
CA TYR A 74 -0.09 6.68 -9.97
C TYR A 74 -0.21 5.34 -9.26
N CYS A 75 -0.04 5.36 -7.95
CA CYS A 75 -0.29 4.21 -7.10
C CYS A 75 -1.23 4.61 -5.95
N ILE A 76 -2.20 3.76 -5.66
CA ILE A 76 -3.03 3.84 -4.45
C ILE A 76 -2.91 2.53 -3.71
N GLY A 77 -2.54 2.59 -2.43
CA GLY A 77 -2.46 1.41 -1.59
C GLY A 77 -3.30 1.55 -0.34
N VAL A 78 -4.05 0.51 0.02
CA VAL A 78 -4.90 0.49 1.22
C VAL A 78 -4.37 -0.56 2.19
N SER A 79 -4.17 -0.20 3.47
CA SER A 79 -3.75 -1.15 4.51
C SER A 79 -2.49 -1.91 4.10
N ALA A 80 -2.48 -3.24 4.18
CA ALA A 80 -1.37 -4.08 3.74
C ALA A 80 -0.99 -3.84 2.26
N GLY A 81 -1.96 -3.44 1.42
CA GLY A 81 -1.68 -3.04 0.04
C GLY A 81 -0.83 -1.78 -0.05
N ALA A 82 -0.97 -0.83 0.88
CA ALA A 82 -0.10 0.34 0.95
C ALA A 82 1.35 -0.05 1.29
N ALA A 83 1.54 -0.94 2.26
CA ALA A 83 2.85 -1.45 2.63
C ALA A 83 3.53 -2.21 1.47
N ASN A 84 2.75 -3.05 0.75
CA ASN A 84 3.24 -3.75 -0.42
C ASN A 84 3.64 -2.79 -1.55
N THR A 85 2.83 -1.76 -1.80
CA THR A 85 3.12 -0.74 -2.80
C THR A 85 4.37 0.06 -2.44
N LEU A 86 4.60 0.33 -1.15
CA LEU A 86 5.81 1.02 -0.70
C LEU A 86 7.08 0.25 -1.06
N SER A 87 7.11 -1.05 -0.77
CA SER A 87 8.25 -1.91 -1.11
C SER A 87 8.45 -2.02 -2.64
N TYR A 88 7.35 -2.03 -3.40
CA TYR A 88 7.39 -2.00 -4.86
C TYR A 88 8.01 -0.68 -5.37
N LEU A 89 7.55 0.48 -4.86
CA LEU A 89 8.09 1.79 -5.23
C LEU A 89 9.57 1.95 -4.85
N ALA A 90 9.99 1.28 -3.77
CA ALA A 90 11.38 1.19 -3.35
C ALA A 90 12.23 0.23 -4.20
N GLY A 91 11.63 -0.51 -5.13
CA GLY A 91 12.34 -1.52 -5.93
C GLY A 91 12.81 -2.74 -5.13
N GLN A 92 12.28 -2.94 -3.93
CA GLN A 92 12.75 -3.98 -2.99
C GLN A 92 12.02 -5.32 -3.22
N ARG A 93 12.44 -6.02 -4.29
CA ARG A 93 11.92 -7.36 -4.61
C ARG A 93 12.06 -8.32 -3.44
N GLY A 94 11.02 -9.11 -3.18
CA GLY A 94 10.96 -10.12 -2.13
C GLY A 94 10.77 -9.56 -0.71
N ARG A 95 10.91 -8.23 -0.51
CA ARG A 95 10.71 -7.63 0.81
C ARG A 95 9.32 -7.90 1.35
N ASN A 96 8.29 -7.68 0.53
CA ASN A 96 6.90 -7.93 0.93
C ASN A 96 6.71 -9.38 1.38
N LEU A 97 7.24 -10.36 0.63
CA LEU A 97 7.08 -11.76 0.95
C LEU A 97 7.67 -12.12 2.31
N ARG A 98 8.79 -11.50 2.72
CA ARG A 98 9.39 -11.75 4.05
C ARG A 98 8.45 -11.35 5.19
N PHE A 99 7.64 -10.30 5.02
CA PHE A 99 6.65 -9.90 6.02
C PHE A 99 5.50 -10.91 6.16
N TYR A 100 5.21 -11.69 5.12
CA TYR A 100 4.17 -12.73 5.15
C TYR A 100 4.70 -14.12 5.48
N THR A 101 6.02 -14.29 5.59
CA THR A 101 6.66 -15.60 5.85
C THR A 101 7.61 -15.55 7.02
N VAL A 102 8.71 -14.80 6.93
CA VAL A 102 9.80 -14.79 7.92
C VAL A 102 9.41 -14.03 9.19
N HIS A 103 8.88 -12.81 9.03
CA HIS A 103 8.59 -11.95 10.19
C HIS A 103 7.29 -12.33 10.91
N LEU A 104 6.42 -13.10 10.26
CA LEU A 104 5.14 -13.54 10.84
C LEU A 104 5.33 -14.45 12.06
N ASP A 105 6.42 -15.20 12.14
CA ASP A 105 6.70 -16.11 13.24
C ASP A 105 7.02 -15.37 14.56
N ASP A 106 7.33 -14.08 14.50
CA ASP A 106 7.56 -13.28 15.70
C ASP A 106 6.24 -12.95 16.40
N PRO A 107 6.05 -13.30 17.67
CA PRO A 107 4.81 -13.02 18.41
C PRO A 107 4.50 -11.54 18.56
N ARG A 108 5.45 -10.64 18.27
CA ARG A 108 5.22 -9.19 18.23
C ARG A 108 4.50 -8.76 16.95
N TYR A 109 4.51 -9.59 15.89
CA TYR A 109 3.85 -9.29 14.62
C TYR A 109 2.33 -9.42 14.71
N LEU A 110 1.85 -10.56 15.24
CA LEU A 110 0.43 -10.88 15.37
C LEU A 110 0.21 -11.70 16.64
N SER A 111 -0.58 -11.20 17.59
CA SER A 111 -0.79 -11.93 18.83
C SER A 111 -2.10 -11.56 19.54
N VAL A 112 -2.91 -12.56 19.88
CA VAL A 112 -4.09 -12.40 20.73
C VAL A 112 -3.70 -11.86 22.11
N ARG A 113 -2.54 -12.28 22.65
CA ARG A 113 -2.01 -11.75 23.90
C ARG A 113 -1.70 -10.26 23.80
N SER A 114 -1.19 -9.79 22.65
CA SER A 114 -0.98 -8.36 22.41
C SER A 114 -2.31 -7.62 22.37
N LEU A 115 -3.33 -8.15 21.70
CA LEU A 115 -4.68 -7.55 21.70
C LEU A 115 -5.21 -7.33 23.11
N LEU A 116 -5.13 -8.34 23.98
CA LEU A 116 -5.61 -8.25 25.37
C LEU A 116 -4.82 -7.26 26.23
N ARG A 117 -3.52 -7.10 25.98
CA ARG A 117 -2.64 -6.22 26.77
C ARG A 117 -2.61 -4.77 26.27
N THR A 118 -2.65 -4.57 24.97
CA THR A 118 -2.37 -3.28 24.33
C THR A 118 -3.54 -2.74 23.52
N GLY A 119 -4.54 -3.56 23.22
CA GLY A 119 -5.63 -3.23 22.30
C GLY A 119 -5.23 -3.37 20.82
N ASN A 120 -4.09 -4.00 20.52
CA ASN A 120 -3.60 -4.19 19.16
C ASN A 120 -3.36 -5.69 18.91
N LEU A 121 -4.10 -6.25 17.96
CA LEU A 121 -3.87 -7.61 17.46
C LEU A 121 -2.63 -7.65 16.57
N PHE A 122 -2.50 -6.68 15.65
CA PHE A 122 -1.34 -6.50 14.80
C PHE A 122 -0.34 -5.56 15.47
N GLY A 123 0.91 -5.98 15.50
CA GLY A 123 2.01 -5.21 16.05
C GLY A 123 2.49 -4.13 15.08
N LEU A 124 1.64 -3.16 14.71
CA LEU A 124 1.97 -2.12 13.73
C LEU A 124 3.25 -1.37 14.11
N GLN A 125 3.46 -1.10 15.40
CA GLN A 125 4.68 -0.47 15.89
C GLN A 125 5.91 -1.37 15.69
N TYR A 126 5.77 -2.68 15.85
CA TYR A 126 6.86 -3.61 15.57
C TYR A 126 7.15 -3.71 14.07
N ILE A 127 6.09 -3.85 13.25
CA ILE A 127 6.20 -3.99 11.80
C ILE A 127 6.79 -2.72 11.17
N TYR A 128 6.22 -1.56 11.45
CA TYR A 128 6.56 -0.31 10.77
C TYR A 128 7.47 0.61 11.58
N GLY A 129 7.53 0.46 12.92
CA GLY A 129 8.38 1.28 13.79
C GLY A 129 9.65 0.56 14.26
N THR A 130 9.83 -0.74 13.95
CA THR A 130 11.04 -1.49 14.33
C THR A 130 11.65 -2.21 13.14
N LEU A 131 10.91 -3.08 12.46
CA LEU A 131 11.46 -3.85 11.35
C LEU A 131 11.79 -2.97 10.14
N THR A 132 10.93 -1.98 9.88
CA THR A 132 10.97 -1.14 8.66
C THR A 132 11.90 0.06 8.79
N ASN A 133 12.28 0.47 10.00
CA ASN A 133 13.19 1.57 10.24
C ASN A 133 14.57 1.30 9.65
N SER A 134 15.35 2.37 9.45
CA SER A 134 16.67 2.31 8.83
C SER A 134 17.68 1.43 9.58
N ASP A 135 17.51 1.25 10.90
CA ASP A 135 18.26 0.34 11.77
C ASP A 135 17.56 -1.00 12.02
N GLY A 136 16.41 -1.22 11.40
CA GLY A 136 15.61 -2.43 11.55
C GLY A 136 16.16 -3.64 10.81
N ALA A 137 15.54 -4.80 11.05
CA ALA A 137 15.95 -6.04 10.40
C ALA A 137 15.56 -6.13 8.91
N ASP A 138 14.58 -5.35 8.48
CA ASP A 138 14.11 -5.31 7.08
C ASP A 138 13.75 -3.87 6.66
N PRO A 139 14.77 -2.98 6.57
CA PRO A 139 14.55 -1.56 6.35
C PRO A 139 13.93 -1.28 4.99
N ILE A 140 13.11 -0.24 4.94
CA ILE A 140 12.59 0.28 3.67
C ILE A 140 13.58 1.29 3.07
N ASP A 141 13.81 1.21 1.78
CA ASP A 141 14.60 2.22 1.08
C ASP A 141 13.76 3.50 0.86
N TYR A 142 13.78 4.36 1.88
CA TYR A 142 13.07 5.63 1.87
C TYR A 142 13.50 6.53 0.70
N ASP A 143 14.81 6.56 0.39
CA ASP A 143 15.34 7.44 -0.67
C ASP A 143 14.87 6.97 -2.05
N ALA A 144 14.80 5.66 -2.26
CA ALA A 144 14.26 5.10 -3.50
C ALA A 144 12.77 5.45 -3.67
N ILE A 145 11.95 5.40 -2.59
CA ILE A 145 10.55 5.81 -2.63
C ILE A 145 10.44 7.29 -3.04
N MET A 146 11.21 8.17 -2.41
CA MET A 146 11.14 9.60 -2.69
C MET A 146 11.61 9.95 -4.12
N LYS A 147 12.58 9.21 -4.65
CA LYS A 147 13.09 9.36 -6.02
C LYS A 147 12.16 8.76 -7.07
N ASN A 148 11.29 7.81 -6.70
CA ASN A 148 10.37 7.19 -7.64
C ASN A 148 9.42 8.25 -8.23
N PRO A 149 9.26 8.36 -9.54
CA PRO A 149 8.43 9.40 -10.16
C PRO A 149 6.92 9.20 -9.92
N ALA A 150 6.47 7.99 -9.56
CA ALA A 150 5.07 7.71 -9.31
C ALA A 150 4.50 8.56 -8.17
N GLU A 151 3.29 9.06 -8.36
CA GLU A 151 2.49 9.58 -7.26
C GLU A 151 1.96 8.41 -6.44
N PHE A 152 2.02 8.51 -5.12
CA PHE A 152 1.51 7.45 -4.25
C PHE A 152 0.60 8.02 -3.17
N TYR A 153 -0.57 7.40 -3.01
CA TYR A 153 -1.59 7.79 -2.04
C TYR A 153 -2.02 6.61 -1.17
N MET A 154 -2.25 6.91 0.09
CA MET A 154 -2.68 5.96 1.12
C MET A 154 -3.93 6.50 1.81
N PRO A 155 -5.13 5.97 1.50
CA PRO A 155 -6.34 6.33 2.23
C PRO A 155 -6.34 5.73 3.63
N ALA A 156 -6.86 6.51 4.58
CA ALA A 156 -7.21 6.08 5.93
C ALA A 156 -8.56 6.67 6.31
N THR A 157 -9.16 6.18 7.40
CA THR A 157 -10.40 6.73 7.94
C THR A 157 -10.10 7.42 9.25
N ASP A 158 -10.45 8.69 9.36
CA ASP A 158 -10.39 9.41 10.62
C ASP A 158 -11.38 8.82 11.62
N ALA A 159 -10.87 8.30 12.74
CA ALA A 159 -11.66 7.55 13.72
C ALA A 159 -12.67 8.41 14.49
N LEU A 160 -12.50 9.72 14.54
CA LEU A 160 -13.39 10.64 15.23
C LEU A 160 -14.55 11.09 14.34
N THR A 161 -14.28 11.31 13.06
CA THR A 161 -15.25 11.90 12.12
C THR A 161 -15.84 10.89 11.14
N GLY A 162 -15.20 9.73 10.97
CA GLY A 162 -15.57 8.72 9.97
C GLY A 162 -15.25 9.14 8.53
N LYS A 163 -14.56 10.26 8.32
CA LYS A 163 -14.23 10.77 6.99
C LYS A 163 -12.95 10.14 6.47
N ALA A 164 -12.87 9.99 5.15
CA ALA A 164 -11.65 9.57 4.49
C ALA A 164 -10.58 10.67 4.57
N SER A 165 -9.36 10.28 4.92
CA SER A 165 -8.14 11.07 4.83
C SER A 165 -7.20 10.40 3.84
N TYR A 166 -6.44 11.20 3.09
CA TYR A 166 -5.52 10.70 2.07
C TYR A 166 -4.12 11.21 2.38
N PHE A 167 -3.20 10.28 2.60
CA PHE A 167 -1.78 10.59 2.74
C PHE A 167 -1.08 10.32 1.42
N SER A 168 -0.16 11.20 1.04
CA SER A 168 0.74 11.00 -0.08
C SER A 168 2.09 10.42 0.36
N LYS A 169 2.96 10.06 -0.57
CA LYS A 169 4.31 9.65 -0.21
C LYS A 169 5.11 10.75 0.52
N PHE A 170 4.76 12.03 0.32
CA PHE A 170 5.42 13.16 0.96
C PHE A 170 5.01 13.36 2.42
N ASP A 171 3.96 12.68 2.87
CA ASP A 171 3.56 12.64 4.28
C ASP A 171 4.30 11.54 5.06
N ILE A 172 5.10 10.72 4.37
CA ILE A 172 5.95 9.71 5.01
C ILE A 172 7.23 10.39 5.49
N VAL A 173 7.55 10.18 6.75
CA VAL A 173 8.80 10.67 7.35
C VAL A 173 9.73 9.47 7.56
N ARG A 174 11.02 9.64 7.26
CA ARG A 174 12.03 8.60 7.50
C ARG A 174 11.99 8.15 8.96
N ASP A 175 11.91 6.86 9.18
CA ASP A 175 11.84 6.20 10.49
C ASP A 175 10.61 6.59 11.34
N ASP A 176 9.64 7.26 10.71
CA ASP A 176 8.30 7.52 11.26
C ASP A 176 7.22 7.14 10.24
N TYR A 177 6.86 5.89 10.21
CA TYR A 177 5.91 5.32 9.24
C TYR A 177 4.46 5.29 9.79
N ARG A 178 4.08 6.29 10.63
CA ARG A 178 2.72 6.38 11.20
C ARG A 178 1.63 6.51 10.15
N THR A 179 1.90 7.10 9.00
CA THR A 179 0.95 7.14 7.87
C THR A 179 0.60 5.74 7.37
N ILE A 180 1.60 4.84 7.30
CA ILE A 180 1.38 3.43 6.94
C ILE A 180 0.65 2.69 8.07
N MET A 181 1.02 2.96 9.32
CA MET A 181 0.31 2.38 10.46
C MET A 181 -1.16 2.80 10.46
N ALA A 182 -1.47 4.06 10.14
CA ALA A 182 -2.83 4.59 10.13
C ALA A 182 -3.72 3.89 9.10
N THR A 183 -3.24 3.71 7.86
CA THR A 183 -4.01 2.95 6.84
C THR A 183 -4.16 1.47 7.20
N CYS A 184 -3.26 0.91 8.05
CA CYS A 184 -3.28 -0.49 8.50
C CYS A 184 -4.06 -0.70 9.81
N ALA A 185 -4.46 0.35 10.50
CA ALA A 185 -5.11 0.25 11.81
C ALA A 185 -6.58 -0.15 11.67
N LEU A 186 -6.85 -1.46 11.69
CA LEU A 186 -8.21 -1.98 11.61
C LEU A 186 -9.00 -1.68 12.89
N PRO A 187 -10.20 -1.07 12.80
CA PRO A 187 -11.10 -0.89 13.94
C PRO A 187 -11.37 -2.22 14.67
N ALA A 188 -11.48 -2.19 15.98
CA ALA A 188 -11.64 -3.33 16.90
C ALA A 188 -10.38 -4.23 17.02
N PHE A 189 -9.46 -4.21 16.10
CA PHE A 189 -8.23 -5.02 16.13
C PHE A 189 -6.97 -4.20 16.40
N CYS A 190 -7.03 -2.88 16.17
CA CYS A 190 -5.93 -1.96 16.44
C CYS A 190 -6.48 -0.66 17.04
N ARG A 191 -5.66 0.01 17.84
CA ARG A 191 -5.94 1.37 18.28
C ARG A 191 -5.72 2.34 17.11
N PRO A 192 -6.48 3.45 17.05
CA PRO A 192 -6.20 4.52 16.10
C PRO A 192 -4.77 5.03 16.23
N VAL A 193 -4.20 5.43 15.12
CA VAL A 193 -2.84 5.98 15.05
C VAL A 193 -2.93 7.48 14.86
N ASN A 194 -2.26 8.24 15.75
CA ASN A 194 -2.20 9.69 15.60
C ASN A 194 -1.22 10.08 14.49
N VAL A 195 -1.72 10.78 13.48
CA VAL A 195 -0.91 11.42 12.45
C VAL A 195 -1.28 12.90 12.42
N ASN A 196 -0.35 13.77 12.83
CA ASN A 196 -0.52 15.22 12.82
C ASN A 196 -1.79 15.73 13.54
N GLY A 197 -2.18 15.07 14.64
CA GLY A 197 -3.36 15.44 15.41
C GLY A 197 -4.68 14.79 14.97
N HIS A 198 -4.66 14.04 13.89
CA HIS A 198 -5.78 13.20 13.41
C HIS A 198 -5.61 11.75 13.88
N PHE A 199 -6.71 11.06 14.16
CA PHE A 199 -6.72 9.67 14.68
C PHE A 199 -7.44 8.72 13.74
#